data_a4b04ac8fcb32defb41c756b65510c49
#
_entry.id   a4b04ac8fcb32defb41c756b65510c49
#
_cell.length_a   1.000
_cell.length_b   1.000
_cell.length_c   1.000
_cell.angle_alpha   90.00
_cell.angle_beta   90.00
_cell.angle_gamma   90.00
#
_symmetry.space_group_name_H-M   'P 1'
#
loop_
_entity.id
_entity.type
_entity.pdbx_description
1 polymer ?
#
loop_
_entity_poly.entity_id
_entity_poly.type
_entity_poly.pdbx_seq_one_letter_code
_entity_poly.pdbx_strand_id
1 'polypeptide(L)'
;MNQVPSVNQIRQKFIDFFKEKGHEPVRSSSLIPHDDPTLLFTNAGMNQFKDVFLGLEKRNYNRAVSSQKCVRAGGKHNDLENVGYTARHHTFFEMLGNFSFGDYFKEDAIKYAWEFLTSPEWLNLPKDKLYATVYQTDDEAFDIWNKVIGLEPERIIRIGDKASGGSDNFWQMGDTGPCGPCSEIFYDHGADIWGGLPVSPEEDGDRFIEIWNNVFMQFNRDETGKLNP
;
A
#
# COMPACT_ATOMS: atom_id res chain seq x y z
N MET A 1 22.80 -14.31 15.42
CA MET A 1 21.37 -14.50 15.10
C MET A 1 20.77 -13.12 15.09
N ASN A 2 20.28 -12.65 13.94
CA ASN A 2 19.57 -11.38 13.87
C ASN A 2 18.26 -11.56 14.66
N GLN A 3 18.10 -10.76 15.69
CA GLN A 3 16.89 -10.78 16.49
C GLN A 3 15.73 -10.26 15.65
N VAL A 4 14.64 -11.01 15.56
CA VAL A 4 13.42 -10.59 14.87
C VAL A 4 12.93 -9.29 15.51
N PRO A 5 12.73 -8.20 14.75
CA PRO A 5 12.31 -6.94 15.34
C PRO A 5 10.89 -7.04 15.91
N SER A 6 10.66 -6.40 17.03
CA SER A 6 9.31 -6.25 17.59
C SER A 6 8.46 -5.30 16.73
N VAL A 7 7.12 -5.36 16.88
CA VAL A 7 6.19 -4.45 16.18
C VAL A 7 6.55 -2.97 16.45
N ASN A 8 6.93 -2.63 17.68
CA ASN A 8 7.36 -1.27 18.01
C ASN A 8 8.62 -0.86 17.27
N GLN A 9 9.58 -1.77 17.12
CA GLN A 9 10.81 -1.49 16.36
C GLN A 9 10.53 -1.34 14.86
N ILE A 10 9.63 -2.14 14.29
CA ILE A 10 9.23 -2.00 12.88
C ILE A 10 8.57 -0.64 12.66
N ARG A 11 7.61 -0.27 13.52
CA ARG A 11 6.94 1.04 13.45
C ARG A 11 7.95 2.18 13.53
N GLN A 12 8.86 2.14 14.50
CA GLN A 12 9.86 3.18 14.68
C GLN A 12 10.81 3.28 13.49
N LYS A 13 11.33 2.15 13.00
CA LYS A 13 12.18 2.12 11.80
C LYS A 13 11.49 2.73 10.58
N PHE A 14 10.20 2.42 10.37
CA PHE A 14 9.44 2.99 9.27
C PHE A 14 9.33 4.52 9.37
N ILE A 15 8.98 5.02 10.54
CA ILE A 15 8.89 6.47 10.77
C ILE A 15 10.25 7.15 10.59
N ASP A 16 11.32 6.57 11.14
CA ASP A 16 12.67 7.15 11.07
C ASP A 16 13.20 7.15 9.64
N PHE A 17 13.01 6.06 8.89
CA PHE A 17 13.36 5.99 7.47
C PHE A 17 12.73 7.11 6.66
N PHE A 18 11.41 7.29 6.77
CA PHE A 18 10.73 8.32 6.00
C PHE A 18 11.02 9.74 6.50
N LYS A 19 11.34 9.93 7.78
CA LYS A 19 11.89 11.20 8.28
C LYS A 19 13.21 11.55 7.58
N GLU A 20 14.12 10.57 7.41
CA GLU A 20 15.37 10.79 6.67
C GLU A 20 15.12 11.14 5.20
N LYS A 21 14.01 10.69 4.61
CA LYS A 21 13.55 11.07 3.27
C LYS A 21 12.74 12.38 3.25
N GLY A 22 12.71 13.13 4.34
CA GLY A 22 12.06 14.45 4.42
C GLY A 22 10.56 14.43 4.65
N HIS A 23 10.01 13.33 5.17
CA HIS A 23 8.58 13.25 5.52
C HIS A 23 8.33 13.79 6.93
N GLU A 24 7.24 14.54 7.08
CA GLU A 24 6.75 14.98 8.38
C GLU A 24 6.06 13.83 9.11
N PRO A 25 6.48 13.48 10.35
CA PRO A 25 5.79 12.47 11.16
C PRO A 25 4.45 13.00 11.65
N VAL A 26 3.37 12.38 11.17
CA VAL A 26 2.00 12.75 11.54
C VAL A 26 1.41 11.68 12.44
N ARG A 27 0.80 12.10 13.54
CA ARG A 27 0.14 11.17 14.48
C ARG A 27 -1.07 10.49 13.83
N SER A 28 -1.37 9.28 14.31
CA SER A 28 -2.63 8.62 13.98
C SER A 28 -3.82 9.53 14.31
N SER A 29 -4.72 9.68 13.35
CA SER A 29 -6.02 10.31 13.62
C SER A 29 -6.90 9.41 14.49
N SER A 30 -8.03 9.95 14.95
CA SER A 30 -9.05 9.19 15.68
C SER A 30 -9.56 8.01 14.85
N LEU A 31 -9.90 6.91 15.51
CA LEU A 31 -10.63 5.79 14.87
C LEU A 31 -12.05 6.18 14.47
N ILE A 32 -12.62 7.19 15.13
CA ILE A 32 -13.94 7.75 14.78
C ILE A 32 -13.68 8.96 13.90
N PRO A 33 -14.02 8.88 12.59
CA PRO A 33 -13.89 10.03 11.69
C PRO A 33 -14.82 11.14 12.14
N HIS A 34 -14.31 12.38 12.23
CA HIS A 34 -15.13 13.52 12.65
C HIS A 34 -15.87 14.16 11.47
N ASP A 35 -15.27 14.12 10.27
CA ASP A 35 -15.71 14.93 9.14
C ASP A 35 -16.02 14.10 7.88
N ASP A 36 -16.06 12.76 7.96
CA ASP A 36 -16.41 11.90 6.84
C ASP A 36 -17.61 11.00 7.16
N PRO A 37 -18.83 11.39 6.76
CA PRO A 37 -20.04 10.62 7.02
C PRO A 37 -20.10 9.30 6.20
N THR A 38 -19.20 9.10 5.25
CA THR A 38 -19.12 7.86 4.45
C THR A 38 -18.36 6.74 5.13
N LEU A 39 -17.64 7.05 6.21
CA LEU A 39 -16.83 6.10 6.97
C LEU A 39 -17.41 5.84 8.35
N LEU A 40 -17.60 4.56 8.69
CA LEU A 40 -17.95 4.16 10.05
C LEU A 40 -16.74 4.28 11.00
N PHE A 41 -15.57 3.83 10.53
CA PHE A 41 -14.29 3.95 11.23
C PHE A 41 -13.19 4.40 10.26
N THR A 42 -12.11 4.95 10.80
CA THR A 42 -10.88 5.14 10.04
C THR A 42 -10.34 3.77 9.64
N ASN A 43 -10.31 3.48 8.35
CA ASN A 43 -10.01 2.17 7.78
C ASN A 43 -8.72 2.14 6.94
N ALA A 44 -8.10 3.30 6.74
CA ALA A 44 -6.85 3.43 5.98
C ALA A 44 -6.03 4.63 6.45
N GLY A 45 -4.72 4.57 6.22
CA GLY A 45 -3.77 5.64 6.58
C GLY A 45 -4.04 6.95 5.86
N MET A 46 -4.61 6.89 4.65
CA MET A 46 -4.90 8.08 3.85
C MET A 46 -6.14 8.86 4.30
N ASN A 47 -7.01 8.31 5.15
CA ASN A 47 -8.27 8.97 5.50
C ASN A 47 -8.07 10.37 6.06
N GLN A 48 -7.09 10.57 6.94
CA GLN A 48 -6.78 11.89 7.52
C GLN A 48 -6.19 12.90 6.51
N PHE A 49 -5.80 12.45 5.32
CA PHE A 49 -5.22 13.28 4.26
C PHE A 49 -6.14 13.44 3.05
N LYS A 50 -7.38 12.94 3.12
CA LYS A 50 -8.35 12.98 2.02
C LYS A 50 -8.48 14.38 1.44
N ASP A 51 -8.70 15.39 2.29
CA ASP A 51 -8.89 16.77 1.86
C ASP A 51 -7.61 17.41 1.33
N VAL A 52 -6.44 16.93 1.77
CA VAL A 52 -5.14 17.35 1.20
C VAL A 52 -5.01 16.84 -0.23
N PHE A 53 -5.34 15.57 -0.49
CA PHE A 53 -5.32 15.00 -1.84
C PHE A 53 -6.34 15.64 -2.78
N LEU A 54 -7.49 16.04 -2.23
CA LEU A 54 -8.52 16.77 -3.00
C LEU A 54 -8.20 18.26 -3.19
N GLY A 55 -7.11 18.75 -2.57
CA GLY A 55 -6.73 20.17 -2.63
C GLY A 55 -7.62 21.09 -1.79
N LEU A 56 -8.49 20.53 -0.96
CA LEU A 56 -9.39 21.26 -0.07
C LEU A 56 -8.70 21.75 1.20
N GLU A 57 -7.64 21.07 1.61
CA GLU A 57 -6.80 21.41 2.75
C GLU A 57 -5.34 21.61 2.32
N LYS A 58 -4.66 22.58 2.93
CA LYS A 58 -3.21 22.77 2.76
C LYS A 58 -2.49 22.49 4.08
N ARG A 59 -1.44 21.72 4.00
CA ARG A 59 -0.50 21.50 5.11
C ARG A 59 0.80 22.28 4.87
N ASN A 60 1.59 22.48 5.92
CA ASN A 60 2.89 23.12 5.83
C ASN A 60 4.02 22.16 5.42
N TYR A 61 3.67 20.99 4.91
CA TYR A 61 4.57 19.95 4.40
C TYR A 61 3.98 19.30 3.15
N ASN A 62 4.85 18.79 2.28
CA ASN A 62 4.46 18.08 1.05
C ASN A 62 4.68 16.56 1.15
N ARG A 63 5.26 16.08 2.24
CA ARG A 63 5.49 14.66 2.52
C ARG A 63 5.05 14.36 3.95
N ALA A 64 4.39 13.25 4.15
CA ALA A 64 3.99 12.80 5.48
C ALA A 64 4.28 11.32 5.67
N VAL A 65 4.56 10.93 6.91
CA VAL A 65 4.65 9.54 7.34
C VAL A 65 3.83 9.34 8.60
N SER A 66 3.09 8.24 8.65
CA SER A 66 2.27 7.92 9.83
C SER A 66 2.17 6.42 10.07
N SER A 67 1.88 6.04 11.30
CA SER A 67 1.36 4.74 11.68
C SER A 67 -0.07 4.93 12.15
N GLN A 68 -1.02 4.77 11.21
CA GLN A 68 -2.44 5.03 11.44
C GLN A 68 -3.11 3.80 12.04
N LYS A 69 -3.79 3.99 13.16
CA LYS A 69 -4.70 2.98 13.74
C LYS A 69 -5.95 2.89 12.88
N CYS A 70 -6.31 1.66 12.49
CA CYS A 70 -7.42 1.38 11.58
C CYS A 70 -8.33 0.30 12.16
N VAL A 71 -9.62 0.38 11.81
CA VAL A 71 -10.63 -0.66 12.08
C VAL A 71 -11.35 -1.01 10.80
N ARG A 72 -11.40 -2.33 10.46
CA ARG A 72 -12.16 -2.88 9.34
C ARG A 72 -13.16 -3.92 9.86
N ALA A 73 -14.22 -3.43 10.49
CA ALA A 73 -15.24 -4.22 11.16
C ALA A 73 -16.66 -3.78 10.78
N GLY A 74 -16.88 -3.50 9.51
CA GLY A 74 -18.16 -3.02 8.97
C GLY A 74 -17.99 -1.89 7.97
N GLY A 75 -19.07 -1.54 7.27
CA GLY A 75 -19.06 -0.53 6.21
C GLY A 75 -18.45 -1.06 4.91
N LYS A 76 -17.87 -0.16 4.11
CA LYS A 76 -17.34 -0.45 2.77
C LYS A 76 -16.13 -1.43 2.81
N HIS A 77 -15.31 -1.36 3.87
CA HIS A 77 -14.19 -2.27 4.09
C HIS A 77 -14.47 -3.08 5.36
N ASN A 78 -14.85 -4.33 5.18
CA ASN A 78 -15.21 -5.25 6.25
C ASN A 78 -14.42 -6.54 6.11
N ASP A 79 -13.49 -6.77 7.03
CA ASP A 79 -12.64 -7.96 7.06
C ASP A 79 -13.15 -9.03 8.05
N LEU A 80 -14.29 -8.80 8.72
CA LEU A 80 -14.79 -9.67 9.80
C LEU A 80 -14.94 -11.14 9.39
N GLU A 81 -15.34 -11.40 8.15
CA GLU A 81 -15.54 -12.76 7.65
C GLU A 81 -14.22 -13.52 7.48
N ASN A 82 -13.11 -12.80 7.34
CA ASN A 82 -11.77 -13.36 7.15
C ASN A 82 -10.93 -13.41 8.43
N VAL A 83 -11.33 -12.64 9.46
CA VAL A 83 -10.59 -12.59 10.74
C VAL A 83 -10.66 -13.96 11.44
N GLY A 84 -9.49 -14.49 11.80
CA GLY A 84 -9.35 -15.81 12.42
C GLY A 84 -9.30 -16.98 11.43
N TYR A 85 -9.56 -16.74 10.14
CA TYR A 85 -9.47 -17.76 9.07
C TYR A 85 -8.24 -17.58 8.19
N THR A 86 -7.69 -16.38 8.15
CA THR A 86 -6.45 -16.05 7.42
C THR A 86 -5.41 -15.49 8.39
N ALA A 87 -4.14 -15.59 8.02
CA ALA A 87 -3.05 -15.03 8.82
C ALA A 87 -2.93 -13.50 8.72
N ARG A 88 -3.57 -12.88 7.71
CA ARG A 88 -3.36 -11.48 7.30
C ARG A 88 -4.51 -10.53 7.60
N HIS A 89 -5.71 -11.01 7.98
CA HIS A 89 -6.86 -10.16 8.25
C HIS A 89 -7.06 -9.91 9.76
N HIS A 90 -7.20 -8.65 10.12
CA HIS A 90 -7.39 -8.20 11.51
C HIS A 90 -8.47 -7.11 11.53
N THR A 91 -9.32 -7.11 12.57
CA THR A 91 -10.33 -6.05 12.77
C THR A 91 -9.69 -4.73 13.12
N PHE A 92 -8.66 -4.76 13.97
CA PHE A 92 -7.86 -3.61 14.38
C PHE A 92 -6.39 -3.85 14.02
N PHE A 93 -5.79 -2.86 13.37
CA PHE A 93 -4.39 -2.91 12.95
C PHE A 93 -3.80 -1.50 12.82
N GLU A 94 -2.49 -1.42 12.65
CA GLU A 94 -1.81 -0.19 12.29
C GLU A 94 -1.38 -0.26 10.83
N MET A 95 -1.72 0.76 10.06
CA MET A 95 -1.28 0.93 8.68
C MET A 95 -0.13 1.91 8.65
N LEU A 96 1.06 1.42 8.27
CA LEU A 96 2.23 2.24 8.04
C LEU A 96 2.07 2.92 6.67
N GLY A 97 2.09 4.24 6.64
CA GLY A 97 1.83 5.01 5.43
C GLY A 97 2.85 6.12 5.19
N ASN A 98 3.30 6.23 3.95
CA ASN A 98 4.08 7.35 3.45
C ASN A 98 3.30 8.05 2.34
N PHE A 99 3.26 9.38 2.37
CA PHE A 99 2.41 10.19 1.52
C PHE A 99 3.23 11.30 0.87
N SER A 100 2.98 11.53 -0.42
CA SER A 100 3.51 12.64 -1.20
C SER A 100 2.36 13.46 -1.77
N PHE A 101 2.33 14.74 -1.45
CA PHE A 101 1.32 15.69 -1.90
C PHE A 101 1.89 16.52 -3.03
N GLY A 102 1.99 15.92 -4.24
CA GLY A 102 2.52 16.57 -5.43
C GLY A 102 4.04 16.81 -5.42
N ASP A 103 4.82 16.05 -4.65
CA ASP A 103 6.27 16.20 -4.55
C ASP A 103 7.00 15.09 -5.31
N TYR A 104 6.88 13.82 -4.92
CA TYR A 104 7.42 12.69 -5.66
C TYR A 104 6.29 11.75 -6.12
N PHE A 105 6.60 10.87 -7.08
CA PHE A 105 5.63 9.93 -7.63
C PHE A 105 6.21 8.51 -7.72
N LYS A 106 5.91 7.73 -8.76
CA LYS A 106 6.16 6.29 -8.86
C LYS A 106 7.61 5.89 -8.57
N GLU A 107 8.57 6.57 -9.21
CA GLU A 107 9.98 6.15 -9.12
C GLU A 107 10.52 6.24 -7.71
N ASP A 108 10.34 7.38 -7.03
CA ASP A 108 10.83 7.53 -5.66
C ASP A 108 10.02 6.68 -4.68
N ALA A 109 8.70 6.54 -4.86
CA ALA A 109 7.88 5.69 -4.02
C ALA A 109 8.36 4.22 -4.05
N ILE A 110 8.60 3.69 -5.25
CA ILE A 110 9.11 2.32 -5.43
C ILE A 110 10.53 2.18 -4.87
N LYS A 111 11.41 3.16 -5.11
CA LYS A 111 12.77 3.16 -4.55
C LYS A 111 12.77 3.16 -3.03
N TYR A 112 11.93 3.99 -2.40
CA TYR A 112 11.84 4.06 -0.93
C TYR A 112 11.30 2.75 -0.35
N ALA A 113 10.25 2.17 -0.94
CA ALA A 113 9.73 0.88 -0.50
C ALA A 113 10.81 -0.22 -0.58
N TRP A 114 11.50 -0.30 -1.72
CA TRP A 114 12.56 -1.29 -1.93
C TRP A 114 13.75 -1.09 -0.98
N GLU A 115 14.21 0.14 -0.81
CA GLU A 115 15.30 0.47 0.10
C GLU A 115 14.94 0.09 1.54
N PHE A 116 13.76 0.48 2.03
CA PHE A 116 13.32 0.16 3.37
C PHE A 116 13.25 -1.34 3.63
N LEU A 117 12.71 -2.09 2.66
CA LEU A 117 12.56 -3.55 2.80
C LEU A 117 13.89 -4.28 2.73
N THR A 118 14.82 -3.87 1.86
CA THR A 118 16.00 -4.69 1.51
C THR A 118 17.32 -4.19 2.08
N SER A 119 17.43 -2.93 2.50
CA SER A 119 18.66 -2.41 3.07
C SER A 119 18.98 -3.05 4.42
N PRO A 120 20.27 -3.40 4.66
CA PRO A 120 20.73 -3.94 5.95
C PRO A 120 20.48 -3.02 7.16
N GLU A 121 20.38 -1.72 6.93
CA GLU A 121 20.12 -0.72 7.97
C GLU A 121 18.66 -0.76 8.44
N TRP A 122 17.76 -1.21 7.57
CA TRP A 122 16.32 -1.21 7.84
C TRP A 122 15.78 -2.61 8.12
N LEU A 123 15.03 -3.22 7.19
CA LEU A 123 14.42 -4.52 7.41
C LEU A 123 15.29 -5.70 6.93
N ASN A 124 16.20 -5.45 6.01
CA ASN A 124 17.13 -6.47 5.48
C ASN A 124 16.44 -7.76 5.03
N LEU A 125 15.30 -7.62 4.34
CA LEU A 125 14.62 -8.78 3.76
C LEU A 125 15.42 -9.34 2.58
N PRO A 126 15.46 -10.66 2.41
CA PRO A 126 16.14 -11.29 1.28
C PRO A 126 15.45 -10.93 -0.04
N LYS A 127 16.19 -10.33 -0.96
CA LYS A 127 15.68 -9.82 -2.23
C LYS A 127 15.10 -10.91 -3.13
N ASP A 128 15.60 -12.12 -3.02
CA ASP A 128 15.15 -13.30 -3.78
C ASP A 128 13.77 -13.79 -3.36
N LYS A 129 13.24 -13.32 -2.23
CA LYS A 129 11.90 -13.62 -1.74
C LYS A 129 10.86 -12.57 -2.06
N LEU A 130 11.25 -11.48 -2.72
CA LEU A 130 10.34 -10.37 -3.00
C LEU A 130 9.86 -10.41 -4.46
N TYR A 131 8.57 -10.21 -4.64
CA TYR A 131 7.86 -10.08 -5.92
C TYR A 131 7.13 -8.76 -5.96
N ALA A 132 6.93 -8.20 -7.14
CA ALA A 132 6.14 -7.00 -7.32
C ALA A 132 4.93 -7.28 -8.22
N THR A 133 3.84 -6.56 -7.99
CA THR A 133 2.73 -6.50 -8.92
C THR A 133 2.61 -5.10 -9.50
N VAL A 134 2.08 -4.99 -10.70
CA VAL A 134 1.75 -3.72 -11.35
C VAL A 134 0.42 -3.84 -12.07
N TYR A 135 -0.30 -2.74 -12.20
CA TYR A 135 -1.50 -2.73 -13.03
C TYR A 135 -1.15 -3.06 -14.48
N GLN A 136 -2.00 -3.81 -15.17
CA GLN A 136 -1.72 -4.43 -16.47
C GLN A 136 -1.17 -3.44 -17.51
N THR A 137 -1.64 -2.20 -17.51
CA THR A 137 -1.24 -1.17 -18.48
C THR A 137 -0.24 -0.15 -17.91
N ASP A 138 0.25 -0.35 -16.66
CA ASP A 138 1.23 0.55 -16.06
C ASP A 138 2.67 0.13 -16.43
N ASP A 139 3.05 0.45 -17.67
CA ASP A 139 4.40 0.18 -18.17
C ASP A 139 5.46 0.99 -17.44
N GLU A 140 5.14 2.17 -16.94
CA GLU A 140 6.05 3.00 -16.15
C GLU A 140 6.47 2.30 -14.87
N ALA A 141 5.52 1.80 -14.08
CA ALA A 141 5.83 1.07 -12.85
C ALA A 141 6.60 -0.22 -13.14
N PHE A 142 6.22 -0.96 -14.21
CA PHE A 142 6.96 -2.14 -14.65
C PHE A 142 8.42 -1.82 -14.97
N ASP A 143 8.65 -0.76 -15.74
CA ASP A 143 9.99 -0.34 -16.15
C ASP A 143 10.82 0.13 -14.95
N ILE A 144 10.23 0.80 -13.97
CA ILE A 144 10.92 1.17 -12.73
C ILE A 144 11.38 -0.08 -11.98
N TRP A 145 10.51 -1.07 -11.79
CA TRP A 145 10.88 -2.32 -11.14
C TRP A 145 11.98 -3.06 -11.88
N ASN A 146 11.87 -3.17 -13.20
CA ASN A 146 12.83 -3.94 -14.00
C ASN A 146 14.14 -3.20 -14.22
N LYS A 147 14.07 -1.92 -14.69
CA LYS A 147 15.26 -1.21 -15.16
C LYS A 147 15.97 -0.41 -14.06
N VAL A 148 15.21 0.09 -13.07
CA VAL A 148 15.76 0.93 -12.00
C VAL A 148 16.08 0.11 -10.75
N ILE A 149 15.15 -0.73 -10.32
CA ILE A 149 15.35 -1.63 -9.16
C ILE A 149 16.16 -2.86 -9.53
N GLY A 150 16.04 -3.34 -10.78
CA GLY A 150 16.72 -4.53 -11.27
C GLY A 150 16.02 -5.83 -10.87
N LEU A 151 14.70 -5.78 -10.67
CA LEU A 151 13.90 -6.98 -10.42
C LEU A 151 13.70 -7.73 -11.75
N GLU A 152 13.91 -9.05 -11.73
CA GLU A 152 13.73 -9.89 -12.92
C GLU A 152 12.27 -9.82 -13.42
N PRO A 153 12.03 -9.76 -14.74
CA PRO A 153 10.68 -9.62 -15.31
C PRO A 153 9.68 -10.67 -14.81
N GLU A 154 10.13 -11.90 -14.58
CA GLU A 154 9.31 -13.02 -14.10
C GLU A 154 8.81 -12.82 -12.66
N ARG A 155 9.37 -11.85 -11.95
CA ARG A 155 9.01 -11.49 -10.59
C ARG A 155 8.17 -10.21 -10.53
N ILE A 156 7.79 -9.67 -11.69
CA ILE A 156 6.90 -8.50 -11.83
C ILE A 156 5.61 -8.97 -12.50
N ILE A 157 4.56 -9.15 -11.70
CA ILE A 157 3.29 -9.73 -12.16
C ILE A 157 2.36 -8.59 -12.59
N ARG A 158 1.82 -8.68 -13.80
CA ARG A 158 0.82 -7.75 -14.30
C ARG A 158 -0.59 -8.22 -13.94
N ILE A 159 -1.35 -7.36 -13.27
CA ILE A 159 -2.71 -7.65 -12.83
C ILE A 159 -3.69 -6.73 -13.55
N GLY A 160 -4.62 -7.33 -14.28
CA GLY A 160 -5.68 -6.63 -15.01
C GLY A 160 -6.98 -6.50 -14.24
N ASP A 161 -8.01 -6.04 -14.92
CA ASP A 161 -9.35 -5.96 -14.36
C ASP A 161 -9.98 -7.35 -14.22
N LYS A 162 -10.71 -7.53 -13.13
CA LYS A 162 -11.52 -8.73 -12.88
C LYS A 162 -12.76 -8.74 -13.77
N ALA A 163 -13.26 -9.90 -14.09
CA ALA A 163 -14.52 -10.05 -14.85
C ALA A 163 -15.74 -9.39 -14.16
N SER A 164 -15.68 -9.26 -12.83
CA SER A 164 -16.67 -8.55 -12.01
C SER A 164 -16.49 -7.03 -12.01
N GLY A 165 -15.46 -6.51 -12.68
CA GLY A 165 -15.04 -5.10 -12.64
C GLY A 165 -14.05 -4.81 -11.53
N GLY A 166 -13.23 -3.77 -11.72
CA GLY A 166 -12.15 -3.38 -10.82
C GLY A 166 -10.92 -4.27 -10.90
N SER A 167 -9.86 -3.88 -10.24
CA SER A 167 -8.59 -4.61 -10.18
C SER A 167 -7.98 -4.46 -8.80
N ASP A 168 -7.26 -5.47 -8.33
CA ASP A 168 -6.49 -5.38 -7.09
C ASP A 168 -5.35 -4.35 -7.24
N ASN A 169 -4.84 -4.16 -8.46
CA ASN A 169 -3.82 -3.16 -8.77
C ASN A 169 -4.37 -1.84 -9.34
N PHE A 170 -5.65 -1.53 -9.10
CA PHE A 170 -6.20 -0.21 -9.40
C PHE A 170 -7.07 0.28 -8.23
N TRP A 171 -6.52 1.20 -7.46
CA TRP A 171 -7.17 1.74 -6.28
C TRP A 171 -8.14 2.88 -6.63
N GLN A 172 -9.23 2.97 -5.88
CA GLN A 172 -10.17 4.08 -5.95
C GLN A 172 -10.71 4.42 -4.56
N MET A 173 -10.84 5.71 -4.28
CA MET A 173 -11.37 6.19 -3.00
C MET A 173 -12.85 5.84 -2.85
N GLY A 174 -13.61 5.95 -3.95
CA GLY A 174 -15.06 5.72 -3.99
C GLY A 174 -15.53 5.63 -5.44
N ASP A 175 -16.82 5.84 -5.63
CA ASP A 175 -17.41 5.89 -6.98
C ASP A 175 -16.89 7.10 -7.77
N THR A 176 -16.52 8.17 -7.05
CA THR A 176 -15.85 9.38 -7.55
C THR A 176 -14.65 9.71 -6.69
N GLY A 177 -13.76 10.57 -7.19
CA GLY A 177 -12.59 11.06 -6.46
C GLY A 177 -11.28 10.45 -6.92
N PRO A 178 -10.19 10.64 -6.14
CA PRO A 178 -8.86 10.15 -6.48
C PRO A 178 -8.82 8.66 -6.71
N CYS A 179 -8.12 8.25 -7.77
CA CYS A 179 -7.91 6.86 -8.13
C CYS A 179 -6.64 6.69 -8.97
N GLY A 180 -6.20 5.46 -9.14
CA GLY A 180 -5.05 5.19 -9.99
C GLY A 180 -4.46 3.81 -9.78
N PRO A 181 -3.46 3.45 -10.60
CA PRO A 181 -2.81 2.16 -10.50
C PRO A 181 -2.07 1.99 -9.18
N CYS A 182 -1.94 0.74 -8.76
CA CYS A 182 -1.15 0.33 -7.61
C CYS A 182 0.02 -0.55 -8.04
N SER A 183 1.03 -0.58 -7.21
CA SER A 183 2.12 -1.54 -7.28
C SER A 183 2.37 -2.10 -5.89
N GLU A 184 2.20 -3.39 -5.74
CA GLU A 184 2.32 -4.09 -4.47
C GLU A 184 3.62 -4.86 -4.39
N ILE A 185 4.08 -5.15 -3.18
CA ILE A 185 5.23 -6.01 -2.94
C ILE A 185 4.78 -7.19 -2.10
N PHE A 186 5.10 -8.39 -2.58
CA PHE A 186 4.80 -9.66 -1.94
C PHE A 186 6.06 -10.33 -1.42
N TYR A 187 5.93 -11.03 -0.29
CA TYR A 187 6.99 -11.84 0.28
C TYR A 187 6.66 -13.32 0.15
N ASP A 188 7.59 -14.11 -0.42
CA ASP A 188 7.48 -15.57 -0.51
C ASP A 188 7.96 -16.23 0.79
N HIS A 189 7.04 -16.79 1.55
CA HIS A 189 7.33 -17.54 2.78
C HIS A 189 7.97 -18.91 2.53
N GLY A 190 8.03 -19.35 1.27
CA GLY A 190 8.68 -20.59 0.86
C GLY A 190 7.68 -21.70 0.54
N ALA A 191 8.21 -22.74 -0.11
CA ALA A 191 7.42 -23.82 -0.68
C ALA A 191 6.70 -24.71 0.35
N ASP A 192 7.09 -24.64 1.63
CA ASP A 192 6.45 -25.39 2.70
C ASP A 192 5.11 -24.77 3.14
N ILE A 193 4.83 -23.55 2.70
CA ILE A 193 3.55 -22.85 2.93
C ILE A 193 2.71 -22.96 1.66
N TRP A 194 1.45 -23.38 1.83
CA TRP A 194 0.52 -23.45 0.71
C TRP A 194 0.16 -22.06 0.18
N GLY A 195 0.14 -21.92 -1.15
CA GLY A 195 -0.26 -20.70 -1.85
C GLY A 195 0.50 -20.53 -3.15
N GLY A 196 -0.05 -19.72 -4.03
CA GLY A 196 0.51 -19.37 -5.32
C GLY A 196 0.78 -17.89 -5.48
N LEU A 197 1.44 -17.52 -6.58
CA LEU A 197 1.63 -16.13 -6.97
C LEU A 197 0.27 -15.44 -7.21
N PRO A 198 0.19 -14.12 -7.05
CA PRO A 198 -0.97 -13.35 -7.50
C PRO A 198 -1.42 -13.76 -8.92
N VAL A 199 -2.72 -13.83 -9.14
CA VAL A 199 -3.42 -14.31 -10.35
C VAL A 199 -3.28 -15.83 -10.63
N SER A 200 -2.70 -16.60 -9.72
CA SER A 200 -2.72 -18.06 -9.81
C SER A 200 -3.97 -18.64 -9.11
N PRO A 201 -4.35 -19.89 -9.41
CA PRO A 201 -5.47 -20.55 -8.72
C PRO A 201 -5.32 -20.65 -7.19
N GLU A 202 -4.10 -20.62 -6.69
CA GLU A 202 -3.76 -20.74 -5.27
C GLU A 202 -3.38 -19.38 -4.63
N GLU A 203 -3.74 -18.25 -5.23
CA GLU A 203 -3.38 -16.91 -4.74
C GLU A 203 -3.92 -16.59 -3.33
N ASP A 204 -5.00 -17.24 -2.92
CA ASP A 204 -5.60 -17.09 -1.59
C ASP A 204 -4.77 -17.72 -0.44
N GLY A 205 -3.72 -18.47 -0.77
CA GLY A 205 -2.84 -19.08 0.22
C GLY A 205 -1.92 -18.10 0.93
N ASP A 206 -1.31 -18.58 2.02
CA ASP A 206 -0.44 -17.76 2.89
C ASP A 206 1.04 -17.78 2.47
N ARG A 207 1.39 -18.35 1.32
CA ARG A 207 2.78 -18.37 0.83
C ARG A 207 3.26 -17.00 0.37
N PHE A 208 2.47 -16.33 -0.46
CA PHE A 208 2.81 -15.00 -0.99
C PHE A 208 1.93 -13.96 -0.28
N ILE A 209 2.52 -13.23 0.67
CA ILE A 209 1.79 -12.23 1.44
C ILE A 209 2.18 -10.85 0.96
N GLU A 210 1.17 -10.02 0.65
CA GLU A 210 1.34 -8.59 0.40
C GLU A 210 1.87 -7.91 1.66
N ILE A 211 3.02 -7.26 1.54
CA ILE A 211 3.68 -6.53 2.63
C ILE A 211 3.77 -5.04 2.38
N TRP A 212 3.46 -4.57 1.17
CA TRP A 212 3.48 -3.16 0.80
C TRP A 212 2.57 -2.90 -0.39
N ASN A 213 1.85 -1.78 -0.34
CA ASN A 213 1.07 -1.29 -1.47
C ASN A 213 1.43 0.17 -1.78
N ASN A 214 2.02 0.41 -2.95
CA ASN A 214 2.22 1.75 -3.49
C ASN A 214 0.98 2.15 -4.28
N VAL A 215 0.22 3.12 -3.78
CA VAL A 215 -0.96 3.65 -4.46
C VAL A 215 -0.58 4.94 -5.19
N PHE A 216 -0.79 4.97 -6.50
CA PHE A 216 -0.48 6.13 -7.35
C PHE A 216 -1.79 6.85 -7.71
N MET A 217 -2.10 7.93 -6.98
CA MET A 217 -3.29 8.76 -7.25
C MET A 217 -3.07 9.59 -8.52
N GLN A 218 -3.20 8.94 -9.66
CA GLN A 218 -2.89 9.51 -10.99
C GLN A 218 -4.08 10.19 -11.62
N PHE A 219 -5.31 9.82 -11.22
CA PHE A 219 -6.54 10.30 -11.82
C PHE A 219 -7.54 10.77 -10.76
N ASN A 220 -8.47 11.59 -11.23
CA ASN A 220 -9.70 11.92 -10.51
C ASN A 220 -10.90 11.40 -11.31
N ARG A 221 -11.68 10.49 -10.74
CA ARG A 221 -12.89 9.94 -11.37
C ARG A 221 -14.05 10.88 -11.12
N ASP A 222 -14.73 11.30 -12.18
CA ASP A 222 -15.93 12.12 -12.10
C ASP A 222 -17.21 11.27 -11.96
N GLU A 223 -18.37 11.94 -11.80
CA GLU A 223 -19.68 11.31 -11.67
C GLU A 223 -20.10 10.47 -12.90
N THR A 224 -19.48 10.69 -14.04
CA THR A 224 -19.72 9.90 -15.27
C THR A 224 -18.87 8.65 -15.33
N GLY A 225 -17.95 8.46 -14.39
CA GLY A 225 -16.96 7.39 -14.38
C GLY A 225 -15.69 7.69 -15.19
N LYS A 226 -15.58 8.89 -15.79
CA LYS A 226 -14.42 9.29 -16.59
C LYS A 226 -13.23 9.58 -15.66
N LEU A 227 -12.07 9.07 -16.08
CA LEU A 227 -10.79 9.34 -15.41
C LEU A 227 -10.19 10.63 -16.00
N ASN A 228 -10.05 11.64 -15.16
CA ASN A 228 -9.40 12.90 -15.50
C ASN A 228 -8.01 12.90 -14.85
N PRO A 229 -6.94 13.25 -15.60
CA PRO A 229 -5.58 13.35 -15.05
C PRO A 229 -5.45 14.40 -13.95
#